data_a99bd2a23132eec772e8e6ef92546f3b
#
_entry.id   a99bd2a23132eec772e8e6ef92546f3b
#
_cell.length_a   1.000
_cell.length_b   1.000
_cell.length_c   1.000
_cell.angle_alpha   90.00
_cell.angle_beta   90.00
_cell.angle_gamma   90.00
#
_symmetry.space_group_name_H-M   'P 1'
#
loop_
_entity.id
_entity.type
_entity.pdbx_description
1 polymer ?
#
loop_
_entity_poly.entity_id
_entity_poly.type
_entity_poly.pdbx_seq_one_letter_code
_entity_poly.pdbx_strand_id
1 'polypeptide(L)'
;MLKKFFTAIGEYMILIGKSLQKPQKMRVFWKLFMREINDLGVNSFGLVIFTSIFVGAVVAIQMFNNFDASSFPIPPSFVGYATKAVLVLEFAPTIISLILAGKVGSYIASTIGTMRVSEQIDALDIMGVNSPNFLILPKILACMIFNPLLIAISIVFGIAGGYLAGILTGNWTTADYVSGIQMYMPNLFVIYAFTKTTVFAFVIATVPSYFGYFVKGGSLEVGRASTQAVVWTMVFIIISELILTQLILS
;
A
#
# COMPACT_ATOMS: atom_id res chain seq x y z
N MET A 1 22.49 -11.95 18.37
CA MET A 1 21.28 -11.57 17.59
C MET A 1 20.73 -10.21 18.00
N LEU A 2 20.45 -9.94 19.27
CA LEU A 2 19.90 -8.68 19.77
C LEU A 2 20.71 -7.43 19.33
N LYS A 3 22.04 -7.45 19.44
CA LYS A 3 22.87 -6.29 19.01
C LYS A 3 22.68 -5.94 17.54
N LYS A 4 22.61 -6.93 16.63
CA LYS A 4 22.35 -6.68 15.19
C LYS A 4 20.97 -6.09 14.94
N PHE A 5 19.97 -6.52 15.69
CA PHE A 5 18.60 -6.00 15.59
C PHE A 5 18.53 -4.53 16.02
N PHE A 6 19.09 -4.18 17.18
CA PHE A 6 19.12 -2.78 17.63
C PHE A 6 19.97 -1.88 16.71
N THR A 7 21.07 -2.40 16.15
CA THR A 7 21.85 -1.64 15.15
C THR A 7 21.03 -1.36 13.90
N ALA A 8 20.29 -2.35 13.37
CA ALA A 8 19.44 -2.17 12.20
C ALA A 8 18.32 -1.13 12.43
N ILE A 9 17.69 -1.14 13.62
CA ILE A 9 16.69 -0.13 13.99
C ILE A 9 17.34 1.25 14.05
N GLY A 10 18.52 1.38 14.65
CA GLY A 10 19.25 2.65 14.73
C GLY A 10 19.62 3.19 13.36
N GLU A 11 20.15 2.34 12.48
CA GLU A 11 20.47 2.69 11.09
C GLU A 11 19.24 3.14 10.30
N TYR A 12 18.10 2.42 10.46
CA TYR A 12 16.84 2.79 9.85
C TYR A 12 16.35 4.17 10.32
N MET A 13 16.34 4.42 11.63
CA MET A 13 15.91 5.70 12.19
C MET A 13 16.79 6.86 11.73
N ILE A 14 18.11 6.66 11.69
CA ILE A 14 19.06 7.67 11.18
C ILE A 14 18.83 7.93 9.69
N LEU A 15 18.62 6.88 8.89
CA LEU A 15 18.36 7.01 7.46
C LEU A 15 17.09 7.82 7.19
N ILE A 16 15.99 7.49 7.88
CA ILE A 16 14.73 8.21 7.75
C ILE A 16 14.86 9.66 8.25
N GLY A 17 15.51 9.89 9.39
CA GLY A 17 15.78 11.23 9.90
C GLY A 17 16.56 12.10 8.90
N LYS A 18 17.58 11.54 8.23
CA LYS A 18 18.33 12.22 7.17
C LYS A 18 17.49 12.45 5.92
N SER A 19 16.62 11.49 5.56
CA SER A 19 15.76 11.61 4.38
C SER A 19 14.71 12.71 4.51
N LEU A 20 14.15 12.90 5.70
CA LEU A 20 13.09 13.89 5.96
C LEU A 20 13.59 15.33 6.11
N GLN A 21 14.86 15.59 5.95
CA GLN A 21 15.41 16.95 5.95
C GLN A 21 14.89 17.77 4.76
N LYS A 22 14.97 19.10 4.87
CA LYS A 22 14.56 20.00 3.78
C LYS A 22 15.39 19.77 2.51
N PRO A 23 14.77 19.64 1.33
CA PRO A 23 15.48 19.45 0.07
C PRO A 23 16.41 20.62 -0.24
N GLN A 24 17.64 20.33 -0.68
CA GLN A 24 18.62 21.38 -1.01
C GLN A 24 18.24 22.16 -2.26
N LYS A 25 17.65 21.51 -3.29
CA LYS A 25 17.23 22.13 -4.56
C LYS A 25 15.78 21.73 -4.88
N MET A 26 14.83 22.61 -4.57
CA MET A 26 13.40 22.36 -4.73
C MET A 26 13.00 22.00 -6.18
N ARG A 27 13.62 22.64 -7.19
CA ARG A 27 13.33 22.35 -8.62
C ARG A 27 13.70 20.92 -9.01
N VAL A 28 14.80 20.39 -8.49
CA VAL A 28 15.24 19.02 -8.75
C VAL A 28 14.32 18.03 -8.00
N PHE A 29 14.00 18.36 -6.76
CA PHE A 29 13.06 17.57 -5.94
C PHE A 29 11.70 17.38 -6.66
N TRP A 30 11.07 18.46 -7.16
CA TRP A 30 9.79 18.36 -7.87
C TRP A 30 9.87 17.50 -9.14
N LYS A 31 11.01 17.58 -9.88
CA LYS A 31 11.21 16.73 -11.06
C LYS A 31 11.30 15.24 -10.67
N LEU A 32 12.05 14.93 -9.62
CA LEU A 32 12.16 13.56 -9.09
C LEU A 32 10.82 13.06 -8.55
N PHE A 33 10.13 13.88 -7.76
CA PHE A 33 8.83 13.57 -7.21
C PHE A 33 7.79 13.22 -8.29
N MET A 34 7.69 14.02 -9.35
CA MET A 34 6.79 13.74 -10.47
C MET A 34 7.14 12.45 -11.20
N ARG A 35 8.44 12.15 -11.32
CA ARG A 35 8.89 10.89 -11.87
C ARG A 35 8.47 9.71 -10.99
N GLU A 36 8.67 9.82 -9.69
CA GLU A 36 8.27 8.77 -8.73
C GLU A 36 6.75 8.57 -8.70
N ILE A 37 5.94 9.62 -8.81
CA ILE A 37 4.47 9.50 -8.96
C ILE A 37 4.14 8.65 -10.19
N ASN A 38 4.79 8.87 -11.32
CA ASN A 38 4.54 8.09 -12.52
C ASN A 38 4.99 6.63 -12.33
N ASP A 39 6.20 6.42 -11.85
CA ASP A 39 6.82 5.08 -11.77
C ASP A 39 6.18 4.20 -10.69
N LEU A 40 5.85 4.77 -9.52
CA LEU A 40 5.25 4.04 -8.40
C LEU A 40 3.72 4.02 -8.46
N GLY A 41 3.13 5.14 -8.87
CA GLY A 41 1.69 5.35 -8.84
C GLY A 41 1.02 4.94 -10.15
N VAL A 42 1.20 5.73 -11.21
CA VAL A 42 0.48 5.55 -12.49
C VAL A 42 0.68 4.15 -13.06
N ASN A 43 1.90 3.64 -13.04
CA ASN A 43 2.21 2.28 -13.49
C ASN A 43 1.57 1.17 -12.64
N SER A 44 0.95 1.51 -11.49
CA SER A 44 0.26 0.55 -10.62
C SER A 44 -1.26 0.53 -10.83
N PHE A 45 -1.84 1.49 -11.55
CA PHE A 45 -3.29 1.58 -11.78
C PHE A 45 -3.89 0.30 -12.35
N GLY A 46 -3.33 -0.21 -13.45
CA GLY A 46 -3.87 -1.39 -14.12
C GLY A 46 -3.93 -2.61 -13.21
N LEU A 47 -2.87 -2.83 -12.42
CA LEU A 47 -2.82 -3.93 -11.45
C LEU A 47 -3.87 -3.76 -10.36
N VAL A 48 -4.00 -2.55 -9.79
CA VAL A 48 -4.95 -2.25 -8.72
C VAL A 48 -6.38 -2.40 -9.21
N ILE A 49 -6.73 -1.85 -10.37
CA ILE A 49 -8.08 -1.97 -10.94
C ILE A 49 -8.43 -3.44 -11.18
N PHE A 50 -7.55 -4.17 -11.84
CA PHE A 50 -7.77 -5.59 -12.16
C PHE A 50 -8.02 -6.39 -10.88
N THR A 51 -7.12 -6.30 -9.92
CA THR A 51 -7.24 -7.06 -8.65
C THR A 51 -8.48 -6.63 -7.85
N SER A 52 -8.83 -5.35 -7.85
CA SER A 52 -9.97 -4.84 -7.10
C SER A 52 -11.31 -5.37 -7.62
N ILE A 53 -11.48 -5.45 -8.94
CA ILE A 53 -12.71 -6.00 -9.54
C ILE A 53 -12.91 -7.45 -9.09
N PHE A 54 -11.87 -8.27 -9.17
CA PHE A 54 -11.98 -9.68 -8.78
C PHE A 54 -12.16 -9.87 -7.27
N VAL A 55 -11.42 -9.13 -6.45
CA VAL A 55 -11.58 -9.17 -5.00
C VAL A 55 -12.99 -8.74 -4.60
N GLY A 56 -13.50 -7.65 -5.18
CA GLY A 56 -14.86 -7.19 -4.89
C GLY A 56 -15.93 -8.18 -5.31
N ALA A 57 -15.78 -8.84 -6.46
CA ALA A 57 -16.66 -9.90 -6.90
C ALA A 57 -16.66 -11.09 -5.92
N VAL A 58 -15.49 -11.55 -5.51
CA VAL A 58 -15.34 -12.68 -4.56
C VAL A 58 -15.96 -12.32 -3.21
N VAL A 59 -15.69 -11.11 -2.68
CA VAL A 59 -16.27 -10.65 -1.41
C VAL A 59 -17.79 -10.62 -1.47
N ALA A 60 -18.38 -10.10 -2.55
CA ALA A 60 -19.83 -10.03 -2.70
C ALA A 60 -20.47 -11.43 -2.74
N ILE A 61 -19.89 -12.36 -3.50
CA ILE A 61 -20.36 -13.76 -3.55
C ILE A 61 -20.26 -14.41 -2.16
N GLN A 62 -19.17 -14.18 -1.44
CA GLN A 62 -18.97 -14.74 -0.12
C GLN A 62 -19.94 -14.15 0.91
N MET A 63 -20.22 -12.86 0.86
CA MET A 63 -21.23 -12.23 1.72
C MET A 63 -22.63 -12.79 1.44
N PHE A 64 -22.99 -12.97 0.17
CA PHE A 64 -24.23 -13.61 -0.21
C PHE A 64 -24.34 -15.03 0.37
N ASN A 65 -23.34 -15.88 0.15
CA ASN A 65 -23.35 -17.26 0.65
C ASN A 65 -23.43 -17.33 2.18
N ASN A 66 -22.76 -16.41 2.90
CA ASN A 66 -22.83 -16.34 4.36
C ASN A 66 -24.24 -15.95 4.84
N PHE A 67 -24.92 -15.05 4.12
CA PHE A 67 -26.28 -14.62 4.48
C PHE A 67 -27.33 -15.65 4.12
N ASP A 68 -27.20 -16.33 2.97
CA ASP A 68 -28.06 -17.39 2.53
C ASP A 68 -28.03 -18.63 3.48
N ALA A 69 -26.82 -18.94 3.97
CA ALA A 69 -26.61 -20.00 4.96
C ALA A 69 -27.08 -19.64 6.38
N SER A 70 -27.45 -18.38 6.64
CA SER A 70 -27.90 -17.95 7.97
C SER A 70 -29.30 -18.41 8.27
N SER A 71 -29.59 -18.78 9.52
CA SER A 71 -30.91 -19.15 9.98
C SER A 71 -31.89 -17.97 10.09
N PHE A 72 -31.40 -16.74 9.90
CA PHE A 72 -32.22 -15.53 9.95
C PHE A 72 -32.44 -14.99 8.53
N PRO A 73 -33.65 -14.51 8.20
CA PRO A 73 -33.92 -13.89 6.90
C PRO A 73 -33.23 -12.52 6.82
N ILE A 74 -32.05 -12.49 6.17
CA ILE A 74 -31.32 -11.24 5.94
C ILE A 74 -31.75 -10.67 4.58
N PRO A 75 -32.17 -9.38 4.52
CA PRO A 75 -32.55 -8.77 3.25
C PRO A 75 -31.39 -8.79 2.23
N PRO A 76 -31.65 -9.09 0.94
CA PRO A 76 -30.60 -9.14 -0.10
C PRO A 76 -29.78 -7.86 -0.24
N SER A 77 -30.33 -6.71 0.12
CA SER A 77 -29.64 -5.43 0.14
C SER A 77 -28.42 -5.40 1.08
N PHE A 78 -28.41 -6.22 2.13
CA PHE A 78 -27.27 -6.31 3.03
C PHE A 78 -26.01 -6.85 2.36
N VAL A 79 -26.10 -7.57 1.24
CA VAL A 79 -24.93 -8.00 0.45
C VAL A 79 -24.14 -6.78 -0.04
N GLY A 80 -24.83 -5.78 -0.60
CA GLY A 80 -24.18 -4.54 -1.04
C GLY A 80 -23.54 -3.76 0.10
N TYR A 81 -24.25 -3.63 1.23
CA TYR A 81 -23.72 -2.95 2.42
C TYR A 81 -22.50 -3.66 3.01
N ALA A 82 -22.57 -4.97 3.22
CA ALA A 82 -21.48 -5.76 3.78
C ALA A 82 -20.25 -5.76 2.85
N THR A 83 -20.48 -5.91 1.54
CA THR A 83 -19.40 -5.81 0.54
C THR A 83 -18.69 -4.46 0.62
N LYS A 84 -19.44 -3.35 0.64
CA LYS A 84 -18.87 -2.00 0.82
C LYS A 84 -18.10 -1.88 2.13
N ALA A 85 -18.68 -2.32 3.25
CA ALA A 85 -18.06 -2.23 4.56
C ALA A 85 -16.74 -3.00 4.63
N VAL A 86 -16.73 -4.25 4.18
CA VAL A 86 -15.55 -5.12 4.17
C VAL A 86 -14.46 -4.58 3.24
N LEU A 87 -14.84 -4.08 2.05
CA LEU A 87 -13.89 -3.46 1.13
C LEU A 87 -13.24 -2.20 1.72
N VAL A 88 -14.01 -1.32 2.33
CA VAL A 88 -13.49 -0.07 2.88
C VAL A 88 -12.62 -0.31 4.12
N LEU A 89 -13.07 -1.19 5.04
CA LEU A 89 -12.39 -1.38 6.31
C LEU A 89 -11.10 -2.20 6.20
N GLU A 90 -11.14 -3.27 5.36
CA GLU A 90 -10.06 -4.28 5.42
C GLU A 90 -9.47 -4.58 4.04
N PHE A 91 -10.29 -4.98 3.06
CA PHE A 91 -9.75 -5.56 1.84
C PHE A 91 -9.00 -4.57 0.95
N ALA A 92 -9.57 -3.39 0.70
CA ALA A 92 -8.90 -2.42 -0.15
C ALA A 92 -7.63 -1.87 0.50
N PRO A 93 -7.63 -1.36 1.76
CA PRO A 93 -6.41 -0.88 2.39
C PRO A 93 -5.35 -1.96 2.52
N THR A 94 -5.70 -3.15 2.99
CA THR A 94 -4.73 -4.18 3.37
C THR A 94 -4.22 -4.96 2.17
N ILE A 95 -5.13 -5.56 1.37
CA ILE A 95 -4.72 -6.41 0.23
C ILE A 95 -4.00 -5.59 -0.84
N ILE A 96 -4.52 -4.41 -1.17
CA ILE A 96 -3.86 -3.57 -2.17
C ILE A 96 -2.49 -3.08 -1.66
N SER A 97 -2.37 -2.73 -0.38
CA SER A 97 -1.06 -2.36 0.17
C SER A 97 -0.06 -3.52 0.18
N LEU A 98 -0.49 -4.77 0.41
CA LEU A 98 0.38 -5.95 0.30
C LEU A 98 0.84 -6.18 -1.15
N ILE A 99 -0.06 -6.01 -2.13
CA ILE A 99 0.29 -6.11 -3.55
C ILE A 99 1.27 -4.99 -3.94
N LEU A 100 1.02 -3.77 -3.47
CA LEU A 100 1.92 -2.64 -3.71
C LEU A 100 3.26 -2.80 -2.97
N ALA A 101 3.30 -3.40 -1.79
CA ALA A 101 4.54 -3.77 -1.11
C ALA A 101 5.41 -4.69 -1.98
N GLY A 102 4.79 -5.66 -2.67
CA GLY A 102 5.47 -6.52 -3.65
C GLY A 102 6.01 -5.72 -4.83
N LYS A 103 5.17 -4.95 -5.52
CA LYS A 103 5.54 -4.24 -6.75
C LYS A 103 6.40 -3.00 -6.47
N VAL A 104 5.89 -2.08 -5.65
CA VAL A 104 6.55 -0.80 -5.36
C VAL A 104 7.75 -1.01 -4.45
N GLY A 105 7.62 -1.87 -3.43
CA GLY A 105 8.70 -2.17 -2.50
C GLY A 105 9.90 -2.83 -3.19
N SER A 106 9.67 -3.81 -4.06
CA SER A 106 10.77 -4.43 -4.83
C SER A 106 11.43 -3.43 -5.78
N TYR A 107 10.64 -2.58 -6.45
CA TYR A 107 11.17 -1.53 -7.33
C TYR A 107 12.04 -0.53 -6.58
N ILE A 108 11.60 -0.05 -5.41
CA ILE A 108 12.36 0.90 -4.57
C ILE A 108 13.67 0.26 -4.12
N ALA A 109 13.61 -0.96 -3.56
CA ALA A 109 14.80 -1.65 -3.05
C ALA A 109 15.80 -1.96 -4.16
N SER A 110 15.34 -2.43 -5.32
CA SER A 110 16.21 -2.75 -6.45
C SER A 110 16.83 -1.50 -7.08
N THR A 111 16.05 -0.41 -7.23
CA THR A 111 16.55 0.84 -7.82
C THR A 111 17.63 1.47 -6.93
N ILE A 112 17.35 1.63 -5.62
CA ILE A 112 18.33 2.20 -4.68
C ILE A 112 19.52 1.24 -4.52
N GLY A 113 19.29 -0.08 -4.46
CA GLY A 113 20.33 -1.08 -4.36
C GLY A 113 21.26 -1.09 -5.58
N THR A 114 20.73 -0.94 -6.79
CA THR A 114 21.54 -0.80 -8.00
C THR A 114 22.39 0.46 -7.96
N MET A 115 21.83 1.59 -7.52
CA MET A 115 22.59 2.84 -7.34
C MET A 115 23.68 2.70 -6.28
N ARG A 116 23.48 1.87 -5.25
CA ARG A 116 24.47 1.60 -4.21
C ARG A 116 25.63 0.77 -4.77
N VAL A 117 25.33 -0.32 -5.46
CA VAL A 117 26.33 -1.23 -6.03
C VAL A 117 27.14 -0.58 -7.17
N SER A 118 26.54 0.34 -7.92
CA SER A 118 27.22 1.11 -8.96
C SER A 118 27.89 2.39 -8.44
N GLU A 119 28.06 2.54 -7.13
CA GLU A 119 28.75 3.67 -6.46
C GLU A 119 28.13 5.07 -6.71
N GLN A 120 26.91 5.12 -7.30
CA GLN A 120 26.23 6.39 -7.56
C GLN A 120 25.87 7.13 -6.27
N ILE A 121 25.54 6.40 -5.19
CA ILE A 121 25.25 6.99 -3.88
C ILE A 121 26.51 7.60 -3.29
N ASP A 122 27.64 6.91 -3.39
CA ASP A 122 28.93 7.41 -2.89
C ASP A 122 29.40 8.66 -3.68
N ALA A 123 29.14 8.68 -5.00
CA ALA A 123 29.38 9.87 -5.81
C ALA A 123 28.52 11.06 -5.37
N LEU A 124 27.25 10.86 -5.01
CA LEU A 124 26.39 11.90 -4.46
C LEU A 124 26.93 12.44 -3.12
N ASP A 125 27.38 11.55 -2.24
CA ASP A 125 27.94 11.93 -0.93
C ASP A 125 29.25 12.71 -1.08
N ILE A 126 30.13 12.33 -2.00
CA ILE A 126 31.38 13.07 -2.32
C ILE A 126 31.08 14.47 -2.87
N MET A 127 29.99 14.61 -3.64
CA MET A 127 29.54 15.93 -4.13
C MET A 127 28.86 16.79 -3.04
N GLY A 128 28.77 16.30 -1.78
CA GLY A 128 28.16 17.03 -0.67
C GLY A 128 26.60 17.01 -0.71
N VAL A 129 26.01 16.14 -1.52
CA VAL A 129 24.55 15.97 -1.58
C VAL A 129 24.11 14.98 -0.50
N ASN A 130 23.08 15.32 0.28
CA ASN A 130 22.47 14.39 1.21
C ASN A 130 21.75 13.29 0.41
N SER A 131 22.42 12.16 0.16
CA SER A 131 21.92 11.08 -0.68
C SER A 131 20.61 10.45 -0.17
N PRO A 132 20.37 10.21 1.16
CA PRO A 132 19.08 9.78 1.65
C PRO A 132 17.94 10.75 1.32
N ASN A 133 18.16 12.05 1.51
CA ASN A 133 17.14 13.05 1.20
C ASN A 133 16.84 13.12 -0.30
N PHE A 134 17.88 13.05 -1.12
CA PHE A 134 17.75 13.14 -2.58
C PHE A 134 16.99 11.94 -3.18
N LEU A 135 17.25 10.73 -2.67
CA LEU A 135 16.72 9.48 -3.25
C LEU A 135 15.42 9.02 -2.58
N ILE A 136 15.30 9.18 -1.26
CA ILE A 136 14.24 8.53 -0.49
C ILE A 136 13.06 9.48 -0.28
N LEU A 137 13.28 10.76 -0.01
CA LEU A 137 12.18 11.71 0.26
C LEU A 137 11.16 11.81 -0.87
N PRO A 138 11.55 11.92 -2.17
CA PRO A 138 10.58 11.93 -3.26
C PRO A 138 9.72 10.67 -3.31
N LYS A 139 10.28 9.51 -3.00
CA LYS A 139 9.58 8.21 -2.96
C LYS A 139 8.58 8.15 -1.80
N ILE A 140 8.97 8.61 -0.61
CA ILE A 140 8.07 8.68 0.56
C ILE A 140 6.85 9.54 0.23
N LEU A 141 7.06 10.75 -0.25
CA LEU A 141 5.96 11.68 -0.54
C LEU A 141 5.09 11.20 -1.71
N ALA A 142 5.69 10.60 -2.75
CA ALA A 142 4.95 9.99 -3.83
C ALA A 142 4.05 8.86 -3.33
N CYS A 143 4.57 7.94 -2.52
CA CYS A 143 3.77 6.86 -1.93
C CYS A 143 2.66 7.39 -1.02
N MET A 144 2.94 8.35 -0.14
CA MET A 144 1.95 8.90 0.79
C MET A 144 0.79 9.62 0.10
N ILE A 145 1.01 10.19 -1.08
CA ILE A 145 -0.06 10.83 -1.87
C ILE A 145 -0.77 9.81 -2.75
N PHE A 146 -0.04 8.94 -3.41
CA PHE A 146 -0.58 8.06 -4.44
C PHE A 146 -1.28 6.82 -3.88
N ASN A 147 -0.79 6.24 -2.77
CA ASN A 147 -1.42 5.08 -2.16
C ASN A 147 -2.87 5.32 -1.72
N PRO A 148 -3.21 6.39 -0.97
CA PRO A 148 -4.59 6.69 -0.64
C PRO A 148 -5.49 6.83 -1.87
N LEU A 149 -4.97 7.43 -2.94
CA LEU A 149 -5.69 7.55 -4.20
C LEU A 149 -5.95 6.19 -4.85
N LEU A 150 -4.94 5.33 -4.93
CA LEU A 150 -5.08 3.98 -5.47
C LEU A 150 -6.09 3.14 -4.67
N ILE A 151 -6.12 3.28 -3.35
CA ILE A 151 -7.06 2.56 -2.51
C ILE A 151 -8.48 3.10 -2.67
N ALA A 152 -8.67 4.41 -2.80
CA ALA A 152 -9.98 4.97 -3.13
C ALA A 152 -10.51 4.43 -4.46
N ILE A 153 -9.66 4.35 -5.47
CA ILE A 153 -9.98 3.75 -6.77
C ILE A 153 -10.28 2.25 -6.61
N SER A 154 -9.50 1.54 -5.80
CA SER A 154 -9.73 0.12 -5.50
C SER A 154 -11.11 -0.13 -4.89
N ILE A 155 -11.55 0.71 -3.97
CA ILE A 155 -12.90 0.59 -3.36
C ILE A 155 -13.98 0.73 -4.43
N VAL A 156 -13.86 1.73 -5.31
CA VAL A 156 -14.84 1.95 -6.40
C VAL A 156 -14.90 0.77 -7.34
N PHE A 157 -13.76 0.29 -7.81
CA PHE A 157 -13.70 -0.87 -8.72
C PHE A 157 -14.05 -2.18 -8.04
N GLY A 158 -13.78 -2.32 -6.74
CA GLY A 158 -14.22 -3.47 -5.94
C GLY A 158 -15.74 -3.53 -5.81
N ILE A 159 -16.40 -2.40 -5.54
CA ILE A 159 -17.86 -2.30 -5.52
C ILE A 159 -18.44 -2.62 -6.91
N ALA A 160 -17.83 -2.12 -7.96
CA ALA A 160 -18.25 -2.44 -9.34
C ALA A 160 -18.06 -3.94 -9.65
N GLY A 161 -17.02 -4.58 -9.13
CA GLY A 161 -16.80 -6.03 -9.24
C GLY A 161 -17.92 -6.83 -8.58
N GLY A 162 -18.35 -6.45 -7.37
CA GLY A 162 -19.50 -7.07 -6.70
C GLY A 162 -20.81 -6.85 -7.45
N TYR A 163 -21.02 -5.69 -8.06
CA TYR A 163 -22.16 -5.43 -8.94
C TYR A 163 -22.19 -6.37 -10.15
N LEU A 164 -21.05 -6.51 -10.83
CA LEU A 164 -20.90 -7.41 -11.97
C LEU A 164 -21.12 -8.89 -11.57
N ALA A 165 -20.64 -9.29 -10.40
CA ALA A 165 -20.84 -10.63 -9.89
C ALA A 165 -22.34 -10.95 -9.72
N GLY A 166 -23.15 -10.00 -9.22
CA GLY A 166 -24.59 -10.15 -9.12
C GLY A 166 -25.28 -10.40 -10.47
N ILE A 167 -24.87 -9.65 -11.50
CA ILE A 167 -25.40 -9.83 -12.86
C ILE A 167 -25.04 -11.21 -13.42
N LEU A 168 -23.82 -11.67 -13.19
CA LEU A 168 -23.32 -12.93 -13.75
C LEU A 168 -23.87 -14.16 -13.03
N THR A 169 -24.07 -14.09 -11.71
CA THR A 169 -24.54 -15.23 -10.90
C THR A 169 -26.06 -15.27 -10.74
N GLY A 170 -26.75 -14.11 -10.85
CA GLY A 170 -28.18 -14.01 -10.61
C GLY A 170 -28.59 -14.16 -9.14
N ASN A 171 -27.65 -14.17 -8.21
CA ASN A 171 -27.90 -14.43 -6.78
C ASN A 171 -28.61 -13.28 -6.06
N TRP A 172 -28.41 -12.05 -6.52
CA TRP A 172 -29.10 -10.85 -6.00
C TRP A 172 -29.44 -9.89 -7.14
N THR A 173 -30.45 -9.06 -6.92
CA THR A 173 -30.83 -8.07 -7.93
C THR A 173 -29.89 -6.87 -7.90
N THR A 174 -29.71 -6.23 -9.03
CA THR A 174 -28.90 -4.98 -9.12
C THR A 174 -29.47 -3.88 -8.25
N ALA A 175 -30.80 -3.81 -8.13
CA ALA A 175 -31.48 -2.82 -7.30
C ALA A 175 -31.19 -3.03 -5.81
N ASP A 176 -31.23 -4.30 -5.32
CA ASP A 176 -30.89 -4.63 -3.94
C ASP A 176 -29.44 -4.29 -3.62
N TYR A 177 -28.51 -4.63 -4.52
CA TYR A 177 -27.10 -4.35 -4.30
C TYR A 177 -26.82 -2.84 -4.22
N VAL A 178 -27.39 -2.05 -5.13
CA VAL A 178 -27.26 -0.59 -5.13
C VAL A 178 -27.88 0.04 -3.88
N SER A 179 -29.07 -0.42 -3.47
CA SER A 179 -29.69 0.07 -2.24
C SER A 179 -28.82 -0.20 -1.00
N GLY A 180 -28.17 -1.35 -0.97
CA GLY A 180 -27.21 -1.70 0.08
C GLY A 180 -25.98 -0.81 0.10
N ILE A 181 -25.40 -0.49 -1.07
CA ILE A 181 -24.27 0.43 -1.18
C ILE A 181 -24.66 1.83 -0.67
N GLN A 182 -25.89 2.28 -0.89
CA GLN A 182 -26.37 3.58 -0.45
C GLN A 182 -26.70 3.67 1.04
N MET A 183 -26.75 2.54 1.76
CA MET A 183 -26.95 2.53 3.21
C MET A 183 -25.89 3.35 3.92
N TYR A 184 -26.29 4.01 5.02
CA TYR A 184 -25.38 4.83 5.82
C TYR A 184 -24.18 4.05 6.33
N MET A 185 -23.02 4.66 6.24
CA MET A 185 -21.77 4.16 6.77
C MET A 185 -21.10 5.23 7.63
N PRO A 186 -20.68 4.93 8.86
CA PRO A 186 -20.05 5.92 9.73
C PRO A 186 -18.81 6.55 9.09
N ASN A 187 -18.68 7.88 9.19
CA ASN A 187 -17.50 8.60 8.67
C ASN A 187 -16.19 8.11 9.30
N LEU A 188 -16.25 7.58 10.52
CA LEU A 188 -15.10 6.98 11.20
C LEU A 188 -14.44 5.88 10.36
N PHE A 189 -15.22 5.07 9.64
CA PHE A 189 -14.71 3.97 8.81
C PHE A 189 -13.87 4.49 7.64
N VAL A 190 -14.28 5.60 7.05
CA VAL A 190 -13.53 6.25 5.96
C VAL A 190 -12.24 6.85 6.49
N ILE A 191 -12.29 7.55 7.62
CA ILE A 191 -11.11 8.13 8.29
C ILE A 191 -10.12 7.02 8.66
N TYR A 192 -10.62 5.93 9.22
CA TYR A 192 -9.82 4.76 9.55
C TYR A 192 -9.10 4.18 8.31
N ALA A 193 -9.83 3.96 7.21
CA ALA A 193 -9.25 3.46 5.97
C ALA A 193 -8.12 4.36 5.44
N PHE A 194 -8.34 5.68 5.42
CA PHE A 194 -7.31 6.64 4.97
C PHE A 194 -6.11 6.71 5.91
N THR A 195 -6.32 6.63 7.22
CA THR A 195 -5.23 6.58 8.21
C THR A 195 -4.36 5.34 8.00
N LYS A 196 -4.99 4.15 7.89
CA LYS A 196 -4.29 2.89 7.57
C LYS A 196 -3.44 3.03 6.31
N THR A 197 -4.07 3.51 5.26
CA THR A 197 -3.42 3.66 3.95
C THR A 197 -2.20 4.55 4.00
N THR A 198 -2.27 5.67 4.74
CA THR A 198 -1.16 6.59 4.89
C THR A 198 0.01 5.96 5.65
N VAL A 199 -0.28 5.22 6.72
CA VAL A 199 0.74 4.49 7.48
C VAL A 199 1.38 3.40 6.61
N PHE A 200 0.58 2.62 5.87
CA PHE A 200 1.11 1.59 4.97
C PHE A 200 1.95 2.18 3.84
N ALA A 201 1.54 3.32 3.27
CA ALA A 201 2.31 4.05 2.27
C ALA A 201 3.71 4.44 2.78
N PHE A 202 3.77 4.92 4.03
CA PHE A 202 5.04 5.24 4.68
C PHE A 202 5.92 3.99 4.84
N VAL A 203 5.36 2.88 5.29
CA VAL A 203 6.08 1.60 5.44
C VAL A 203 6.58 1.08 4.08
N ILE A 204 5.72 1.11 3.04
CA ILE A 204 6.05 0.68 1.67
C ILE A 204 7.20 1.50 1.06
N ALA A 205 7.32 2.77 1.43
CA ALA A 205 8.40 3.61 0.93
C ALA A 205 9.70 3.47 1.73
N THR A 206 9.61 3.38 3.06
CA THR A 206 10.78 3.50 3.95
C THR A 206 11.51 2.19 4.16
N VAL A 207 10.79 1.08 4.37
CA VAL A 207 11.41 -0.22 4.63
C VAL A 207 12.22 -0.71 3.41
N PRO A 208 11.70 -0.70 2.18
CA PRO A 208 12.49 -1.07 1.02
C PRO A 208 13.66 -0.13 0.74
N SER A 209 13.50 1.15 1.03
CA SER A 209 14.59 2.12 0.91
C SER A 209 15.76 1.79 1.83
N TYR A 210 15.49 1.31 3.05
CA TYR A 210 16.53 0.86 3.98
C TYR A 210 17.30 -0.33 3.42
N PHE A 211 16.60 -1.38 2.97
CA PHE A 211 17.26 -2.57 2.41
C PHE A 211 18.07 -2.25 1.15
N GLY A 212 17.56 -1.41 0.26
CA GLY A 212 18.28 -0.98 -0.93
C GLY A 212 19.52 -0.13 -0.59
N TYR A 213 19.38 0.80 0.35
CA TYR A 213 20.46 1.74 0.70
C TYR A 213 21.68 1.06 1.37
N PHE A 214 21.44 0.03 2.18
CA PHE A 214 22.49 -0.68 2.91
C PHE A 214 22.93 -1.99 2.24
N VAL A 215 22.53 -2.25 1.00
CA VAL A 215 22.98 -3.44 0.26
C VAL A 215 24.50 -3.40 0.09
N LYS A 216 25.15 -4.56 0.22
CA LYS A 216 26.59 -4.75 0.06
C LYS A 216 26.83 -5.92 -0.87
N GLY A 217 27.67 -5.73 -1.88
CA GLY A 217 28.04 -6.76 -2.84
C GLY A 217 27.62 -6.41 -4.26
N GLY A 218 27.27 -7.38 -5.08
CA GLY A 218 26.91 -7.20 -6.47
C GLY A 218 25.41 -7.30 -6.78
N SER A 219 25.07 -7.45 -8.06
CA SER A 219 23.68 -7.51 -8.54
C SER A 219 22.85 -8.64 -7.90
N LEU A 220 23.48 -9.77 -7.55
CA LEU A 220 22.80 -10.87 -6.86
C LEU A 220 22.30 -10.43 -5.48
N GLU A 221 23.09 -9.66 -4.76
CA GLU A 221 22.73 -9.18 -3.42
C GLU A 221 21.63 -8.09 -3.50
N VAL A 222 21.56 -7.33 -4.58
CA VAL A 222 20.41 -6.42 -4.84
C VAL A 222 19.11 -7.21 -4.97
N GLY A 223 19.12 -8.33 -5.69
CA GLY A 223 17.95 -9.21 -5.79
C GLY A 223 17.52 -9.79 -4.43
N ARG A 224 18.48 -10.25 -3.63
CA ARG A 224 18.22 -10.76 -2.28
C ARG A 224 17.69 -9.66 -1.35
N ALA A 225 18.27 -8.47 -1.38
CA ALA A 225 17.82 -7.33 -0.60
C ALA A 225 16.40 -6.89 -0.99
N SER A 226 16.06 -6.92 -2.29
CA SER A 226 14.72 -6.65 -2.79
C SER A 226 13.69 -7.64 -2.23
N THR A 227 13.99 -8.94 -2.26
CA THR A 227 13.11 -9.97 -1.68
C THR A 227 12.91 -9.78 -0.17
N GLN A 228 14.01 -9.55 0.57
CA GLN A 228 13.92 -9.28 2.01
C GLN A 228 13.14 -8.01 2.33
N ALA A 229 13.32 -6.97 1.53
CA ALA A 229 12.57 -5.72 1.65
C ALA A 229 11.07 -5.96 1.54
N VAL A 230 10.61 -6.71 0.55
CA VAL A 230 9.20 -7.05 0.37
C VAL A 230 8.66 -7.82 1.58
N VAL A 231 9.37 -8.86 2.02
CA VAL A 231 8.96 -9.68 3.18
C VAL A 231 8.81 -8.83 4.44
N TRP A 232 9.81 -8.02 4.78
CA TRP A 232 9.75 -7.17 5.97
C TRP A 232 8.69 -6.07 5.85
N THR A 233 8.50 -5.51 4.65
CA THR A 233 7.42 -4.54 4.41
C THR A 233 6.05 -5.16 4.69
N MET A 234 5.79 -6.37 4.19
CA MET A 234 4.54 -7.08 4.46
C MET A 234 4.35 -7.37 5.96
N VAL A 235 5.41 -7.80 6.65
CA VAL A 235 5.36 -8.04 8.11
C VAL A 235 4.99 -6.75 8.85
N PHE A 236 5.62 -5.62 8.52
CA PHE A 236 5.30 -4.35 9.17
C PHE A 236 3.90 -3.84 8.84
N ILE A 237 3.40 -4.06 7.61
CA ILE A 237 2.01 -3.75 7.25
C ILE A 237 1.04 -4.54 8.14
N ILE A 238 1.22 -5.86 8.27
CA ILE A 238 0.33 -6.73 9.06
C ILE A 238 0.37 -6.35 10.55
N ILE A 239 1.54 -6.03 11.10
CA ILE A 239 1.66 -5.56 12.49
C ILE A 239 0.96 -4.20 12.66
N SER A 240 1.19 -3.27 11.74
CA SER A 240 0.54 -1.95 11.76
C SER A 240 -0.97 -2.05 11.60
N GLU A 241 -1.44 -3.00 10.77
CA GLU A 241 -2.86 -3.35 10.61
C GLU A 241 -3.52 -3.64 11.96
N LEU A 242 -2.95 -4.62 12.70
CA LEU A 242 -3.46 -5.02 14.01
C LEU A 242 -3.49 -3.84 15.00
N ILE A 243 -2.39 -3.08 15.05
CA ILE A 243 -2.28 -1.93 15.98
C ILE A 243 -3.31 -0.85 15.65
N LEU A 244 -3.44 -0.47 14.38
CA LEU A 244 -4.38 0.57 13.96
C LEU A 244 -5.84 0.16 14.14
N THR A 245 -6.16 -1.10 13.85
CA THR A 245 -7.51 -1.66 14.08
C THR A 245 -7.88 -1.56 15.56
N GLN A 246 -6.97 -1.99 16.44
CA GLN A 246 -7.19 -1.95 17.89
C GLN A 246 -7.29 -0.52 18.43
N LEU A 247 -6.52 0.42 17.90
CA LEU A 247 -6.51 1.82 18.40
C LEU A 247 -7.71 2.65 17.94
N ILE A 248 -8.27 2.35 16.75
CA ILE A 248 -9.29 3.23 16.15
C ILE A 248 -10.70 2.63 16.25
N LEU A 249 -10.81 1.28 16.21
CA LEU A 249 -12.12 0.60 16.21
C LEU A 249 -12.49 -0.06 17.55
N SER A 250 -11.56 -0.09 18.52
CA SER A 250 -11.87 -0.57 19.90
C SER A 250 -12.43 0.60 20.78
#